data_63f3aef574ec2df42956a74c36769098
#
_entry.id   63f3aef574ec2df42956a74c36769098
#
_cell.length_a   1.000
_cell.length_b   1.000
_cell.length_c   1.000
_cell.angle_alpha   90.00
_cell.angle_beta   90.00
_cell.angle_gamma   90.00
#
_symmetry.space_group_name_H-M   'P 1'
#
loop_
_entity.id
_entity.type
_entity.pdbx_description
1 polymer ?
#
loop_
_entity_poly.entity_id
_entity_poly.type
_entity_poly.pdbx_seq_one_letter_code
_entity_poly.pdbx_strand_id
1 'polypeptide(L)'
;MTKFFDAFISYGRADSKDFAVKLQSSLNKHGLEVWFDFNDIPLGVDFQNQIDDGIEKADNFLFVISPHSINSPYCRKEIELAIKCNKRIIPLLHVDEISRETWQQRFPNGSLQDWEAYKAQGKHTSFVNMHPTIGKINWVYFQEDKNDFDNSLEDLINLLGLHKDYVQQHTGFLNKALEWERNQKQTSYLLVGEEKQLAQNWLKIRFCEQQPPCVPSDLHCEYITESIKNG
;
A
#
# COMPACT_ATOMS: atom_id res chain seq x y z
N MET A 1 -15.69 -14.94 8.30
CA MET A 1 -15.80 -13.70 7.50
C MET A 1 -14.39 -13.25 7.16
N THR A 2 -14.14 -12.97 5.90
CA THR A 2 -12.84 -12.40 5.45
C THR A 2 -12.70 -11.00 6.04
N LYS A 3 -11.61 -10.75 6.77
CA LYS A 3 -11.35 -9.42 7.33
C LYS A 3 -10.68 -8.57 6.27
N PHE A 4 -11.25 -7.41 5.98
CA PHE A 4 -10.70 -6.38 5.11
C PHE A 4 -10.15 -5.22 5.95
N PHE A 5 -9.24 -4.44 5.35
CA PHE A 5 -8.58 -3.30 5.99
C PHE A 5 -8.79 -2.03 5.16
N ASP A 6 -8.94 -0.89 5.83
CA ASP A 6 -8.99 0.41 5.15
C ASP A 6 -7.62 0.76 4.52
N ALA A 7 -6.54 0.33 5.13
CA ALA A 7 -5.19 0.57 4.62
C ALA A 7 -4.17 -0.48 5.06
N PHE A 8 -3.12 -0.64 4.27
CA PHE A 8 -1.86 -1.31 4.58
C PHE A 8 -0.74 -0.26 4.67
N ILE A 9 0.10 -0.31 5.68
CA ILE A 9 1.25 0.59 5.83
C ILE A 9 2.54 -0.17 5.49
N SER A 10 3.19 0.24 4.39
CA SER A 10 4.54 -0.16 4.02
C SER A 10 5.54 0.90 4.48
N TYR A 11 6.60 0.54 5.20
CA TYR A 11 7.55 1.48 5.77
C TYR A 11 8.94 0.88 5.96
N GLY A 12 9.94 1.76 6.02
CA GLY A 12 11.32 1.39 6.36
C GLY A 12 11.54 1.39 7.88
N ARG A 13 11.78 0.22 8.47
CA ARG A 13 11.91 0.07 9.94
C ARG A 13 13.01 0.95 10.55
N ALA A 14 14.12 1.14 9.84
CA ALA A 14 15.25 1.89 10.36
C ALA A 14 14.99 3.40 10.48
N ASP A 15 14.10 3.95 9.62
CA ASP A 15 13.83 5.39 9.57
C ASP A 15 12.48 5.77 10.17
N SER A 16 11.47 4.89 10.05
CA SER A 16 10.08 5.30 10.15
C SER A 16 9.23 4.40 11.06
N LYS A 17 9.85 3.57 11.93
CA LYS A 17 9.09 2.66 12.80
C LYS A 17 8.16 3.41 13.75
N ASP A 18 8.68 4.39 14.48
CA ASP A 18 7.89 5.12 15.48
C ASP A 18 6.80 5.97 14.81
N PHE A 19 7.11 6.55 13.66
CA PHE A 19 6.13 7.24 12.82
C PHE A 19 5.01 6.30 12.37
N ALA A 20 5.34 5.12 11.84
CA ALA A 20 4.36 4.15 11.38
C ALA A 20 3.43 3.66 12.50
N VAL A 21 3.96 3.43 13.70
CA VAL A 21 3.19 3.10 14.91
C VAL A 21 2.25 4.24 15.29
N LYS A 22 2.74 5.49 15.30
CA LYS A 22 1.93 6.68 15.58
C LYS A 22 0.82 6.84 14.55
N LEU A 23 1.14 6.67 13.27
CA LEU A 23 0.18 6.78 12.16
C LEU A 23 -0.92 5.72 12.28
N GLN A 24 -0.57 4.45 12.45
CA GLN A 24 -1.52 3.37 12.66
C GLN A 24 -2.45 3.65 13.84
N SER A 25 -1.89 4.00 15.00
CA SER A 25 -2.66 4.32 16.19
C SER A 25 -3.63 5.48 15.96
N SER A 26 -3.19 6.52 15.25
CA SER A 26 -4.01 7.69 14.94
C SER A 26 -5.15 7.35 13.96
N LEU A 27 -4.87 6.57 12.92
CA LEU A 27 -5.89 6.10 11.98
C LEU A 27 -6.93 5.21 12.68
N ASN A 28 -6.48 4.28 13.54
CA ASN A 28 -7.37 3.41 14.31
C ASN A 28 -8.30 4.21 15.25
N LYS A 29 -7.81 5.30 15.87
CA LYS A 29 -8.65 6.20 16.68
C LYS A 29 -9.75 6.89 15.87
N HIS A 30 -9.55 7.06 14.57
CA HIS A 30 -10.56 7.58 13.65
C HIS A 30 -11.45 6.50 13.03
N GLY A 31 -11.43 5.28 13.57
CA GLY A 31 -12.28 4.18 13.14
C GLY A 31 -11.84 3.48 11.86
N LEU A 32 -10.59 3.70 11.42
CA LEU A 32 -10.02 3.03 10.26
C LEU A 32 -9.25 1.78 10.69
N GLU A 33 -9.54 0.64 10.08
CA GLU A 33 -8.79 -0.59 10.31
C GLU A 33 -7.55 -0.65 9.42
N VAL A 34 -6.37 -0.65 10.05
CA VAL A 34 -5.09 -0.60 9.35
C VAL A 34 -4.31 -1.87 9.59
N TRP A 35 -3.89 -2.55 8.51
CA TRP A 35 -2.94 -3.65 8.60
C TRP A 35 -1.52 -3.11 8.84
N PHE A 36 -0.84 -3.70 9.82
CA PHE A 36 0.49 -3.27 10.24
C PHE A 36 1.33 -4.49 10.62
N ASP A 37 2.45 -4.71 9.96
CA ASP A 37 3.27 -5.93 10.04
C ASP A 37 3.76 -6.29 11.45
N PHE A 38 3.91 -5.30 12.32
CA PHE A 38 4.47 -5.51 13.66
C PHE A 38 3.53 -6.27 14.61
N ASN A 39 2.21 -6.13 14.44
CA ASN A 39 1.19 -6.70 15.32
C ASN A 39 0.35 -7.80 14.64
N ASP A 40 0.35 -7.84 13.32
CA ASP A 40 -0.60 -8.65 12.56
C ASP A 40 -0.02 -9.98 12.05
N ILE A 41 1.31 -10.21 12.23
CA ILE A 41 1.95 -11.46 11.84
C ILE A 41 2.08 -12.38 13.05
N PRO A 42 1.34 -13.50 13.10
CA PRO A 42 1.48 -14.50 14.17
C PRO A 42 2.85 -15.17 14.12
N LEU A 43 3.31 -15.64 15.30
CA LEU A 43 4.53 -16.44 15.37
C LEU A 43 4.34 -17.80 14.66
N GLY A 44 5.37 -18.22 13.93
CA GLY A 44 5.40 -19.55 13.29
C GLY A 44 4.65 -19.65 11.97
N VAL A 45 4.23 -18.54 11.37
CA VAL A 45 3.61 -18.50 10.04
C VAL A 45 4.57 -17.96 8.98
N ASP A 46 4.26 -18.24 7.71
CA ASP A 46 5.00 -17.67 6.58
C ASP A 46 4.79 -16.15 6.54
N PHE A 47 5.85 -15.42 6.80
CA PHE A 47 5.87 -13.97 6.87
C PHE A 47 5.44 -13.32 5.55
N GLN A 48 5.93 -13.79 4.41
CA GLN A 48 5.63 -13.20 3.10
C GLN A 48 4.15 -13.39 2.72
N ASN A 49 3.60 -14.58 2.95
CA ASN A 49 2.19 -14.84 2.66
C ASN A 49 1.25 -13.96 3.49
N GLN A 50 1.61 -13.62 4.73
CA GLN A 50 0.81 -12.72 5.56
C GLN A 50 0.85 -11.28 5.06
N ILE A 51 2.01 -10.81 4.60
CA ILE A 51 2.16 -9.49 3.98
C ILE A 51 1.35 -9.39 2.70
N ASP A 52 1.48 -10.38 1.81
CA ASP A 52 0.76 -10.44 0.54
C ASP A 52 -0.76 -10.43 0.77
N ASP A 53 -1.25 -11.24 1.70
CA ASP A 53 -2.67 -11.27 2.10
C ASP A 53 -3.13 -9.92 2.68
N GLY A 54 -2.29 -9.27 3.50
CA GLY A 54 -2.56 -7.93 4.03
C GLY A 54 -2.72 -6.87 2.92
N ILE A 55 -1.84 -6.88 1.92
CA ILE A 55 -1.92 -5.97 0.77
C ILE A 55 -3.17 -6.27 -0.08
N GLU A 56 -3.44 -7.53 -0.38
CA GLU A 56 -4.59 -7.94 -1.18
C GLU A 56 -5.92 -7.53 -0.54
N LYS A 57 -6.02 -7.60 0.80
CA LYS A 57 -7.22 -7.28 1.59
C LYS A 57 -7.33 -5.83 2.02
N ALA A 58 -6.34 -4.99 1.77
CA ALA A 58 -6.39 -3.58 2.08
C ALA A 58 -6.96 -2.76 0.92
N ASP A 59 -7.80 -1.78 1.24
CA ASP A 59 -8.35 -0.84 0.26
C ASP A 59 -7.28 0.09 -0.29
N ASN A 60 -6.39 0.55 0.57
CA ASN A 60 -5.34 1.51 0.25
C ASN A 60 -3.97 0.97 0.64
N PHE A 61 -2.97 1.28 -0.17
CA PHE A 61 -1.56 1.00 0.11
C PHE A 61 -0.86 2.31 0.46
N LEU A 62 -0.56 2.50 1.76
CA LEU A 62 0.17 3.66 2.26
C LEU A 62 1.66 3.34 2.24
N PHE A 63 2.42 4.08 1.44
CA PHE A 63 3.86 3.89 1.33
C PHE A 63 4.60 5.04 2.01
N VAL A 64 5.23 4.75 3.15
CA VAL A 64 6.03 5.72 3.90
C VAL A 64 7.39 5.88 3.23
N ILE A 65 7.61 7.04 2.62
CA ILE A 65 8.83 7.37 1.91
C ILE A 65 9.92 7.76 2.93
N SER A 66 11.00 6.98 2.93
CA SER A 66 12.23 7.23 3.67
C SER A 66 13.41 6.60 2.92
N PRO A 67 14.67 6.99 3.20
CA PRO A 67 15.83 6.36 2.57
C PRO A 67 15.86 4.85 2.75
N HIS A 68 15.45 4.34 3.91
CA HIS A 68 15.43 2.90 4.16
C HIS A 68 14.32 2.19 3.37
N SER A 69 13.09 2.72 3.32
CA SER A 69 12.00 2.10 2.56
C SER A 69 12.27 2.07 1.06
N ILE A 70 12.80 3.17 0.52
CA ILE A 70 13.16 3.30 -0.91
C ILE A 70 14.21 2.28 -1.33
N ASN A 71 15.17 1.99 -0.45
CA ASN A 71 16.27 1.04 -0.74
C ASN A 71 16.00 -0.38 -0.21
N SER A 72 14.84 -0.62 0.38
CA SER A 72 14.47 -1.94 0.91
C SER A 72 13.94 -2.86 -0.20
N PRO A 73 14.54 -4.04 -0.41
CA PRO A 73 14.01 -5.02 -1.34
C PRO A 73 12.64 -5.58 -0.91
N TYR A 74 12.33 -5.57 0.38
CA TYR A 74 11.02 -5.97 0.91
C TYR A 74 9.94 -4.95 0.56
N CYS A 75 10.17 -3.67 0.87
CA CYS A 75 9.24 -2.60 0.48
C CYS A 75 9.04 -2.54 -1.03
N ARG A 76 10.07 -2.85 -1.83
CA ARG A 76 9.94 -2.91 -3.29
C ARG A 76 8.97 -4.02 -3.73
N LYS A 77 9.05 -5.21 -3.14
CA LYS A 77 8.10 -6.30 -3.43
C LYS A 77 6.67 -5.92 -3.06
N GLU A 78 6.48 -5.24 -1.94
CA GLU A 78 5.17 -4.74 -1.50
C GLU A 78 4.59 -3.74 -2.50
N ILE A 79 5.40 -2.77 -2.97
CA ILE A 79 4.99 -1.82 -4.02
C ILE A 79 4.60 -2.58 -5.31
N GLU A 80 5.41 -3.53 -5.74
CA GLU A 80 5.17 -4.31 -6.97
C GLU A 80 3.87 -5.12 -6.87
N LEU A 81 3.56 -5.68 -5.70
CA LEU A 81 2.28 -6.37 -5.47
C LEU A 81 1.10 -5.39 -5.47
N ALA A 82 1.23 -4.24 -4.81
CA ALA A 82 0.20 -3.20 -4.83
C ALA A 82 -0.10 -2.70 -6.26
N ILE A 83 0.94 -2.55 -7.09
CA ILE A 83 0.81 -2.21 -8.51
C ILE A 83 0.10 -3.32 -9.27
N LYS A 84 0.54 -4.58 -9.10
CA LYS A 84 -0.08 -5.76 -9.74
C LYS A 84 -1.57 -5.87 -9.41
N CYS A 85 -1.96 -5.54 -8.19
CA CYS A 85 -3.33 -5.54 -7.73
C CYS A 85 -4.11 -4.27 -8.11
N ASN A 86 -3.51 -3.31 -8.78
CA ASN A 86 -4.08 -1.98 -9.06
C ASN A 86 -4.64 -1.27 -7.82
N LYS A 87 -3.97 -1.41 -6.67
CA LYS A 87 -4.38 -0.73 -5.43
C LYS A 87 -4.28 0.78 -5.54
N ARG A 88 -5.10 1.51 -4.78
CA ARG A 88 -4.87 2.93 -4.56
C ARG A 88 -3.60 3.09 -3.73
N ILE A 89 -2.55 3.63 -4.34
CA ILE A 89 -1.26 3.88 -3.69
C ILE A 89 -1.22 5.33 -3.24
N ILE A 90 -0.95 5.54 -1.95
CA ILE A 90 -0.84 6.86 -1.34
C ILE A 90 0.55 6.98 -0.71
N PRO A 91 1.49 7.69 -1.36
CA PRO A 91 2.82 7.91 -0.81
C PRO A 91 2.80 8.97 0.29
N LEU A 92 3.51 8.71 1.38
CA LEU A 92 3.63 9.58 2.54
C LEU A 92 5.11 9.95 2.73
N LEU A 93 5.51 11.19 2.45
CA LEU A 93 6.90 11.62 2.63
C LEU A 93 7.18 11.88 4.11
N HIS A 94 8.03 11.05 4.71
CA HIS A 94 8.42 11.15 6.11
C HIS A 94 9.86 11.65 6.28
N VAL A 95 10.84 11.02 5.62
CA VAL A 95 12.26 11.36 5.74
C VAL A 95 12.86 11.62 4.36
N ASP A 96 13.43 12.79 4.15
CA ASP A 96 14.10 13.16 2.90
C ASP A 96 15.45 12.45 2.75
N GLU A 97 16.27 12.59 3.78
CA GLU A 97 17.63 12.04 3.83
C GLU A 97 18.08 11.79 5.26
N ILE A 98 19.05 10.91 5.43
CA ILE A 98 19.70 10.67 6.71
C ILE A 98 21.08 11.35 6.76
N SER A 99 21.42 11.88 7.94
CA SER A 99 22.72 12.45 8.19
C SER A 99 23.80 11.36 8.34
N ARG A 100 25.08 11.79 8.28
CA ARG A 100 26.19 10.90 8.60
C ARG A 100 26.11 10.34 10.00
N GLU A 101 25.68 11.13 10.97
CA GLU A 101 25.53 10.72 12.37
C GLU A 101 24.49 9.59 12.48
N THR A 102 23.34 9.72 11.83
CA THR A 102 22.31 8.68 11.78
C THR A 102 22.83 7.41 11.13
N TRP A 103 23.55 7.54 10.01
CA TRP A 103 24.19 6.40 9.35
C TRP A 103 25.22 5.72 10.25
N GLN A 104 26.07 6.50 10.96
CA GLN A 104 27.11 5.97 11.86
C GLN A 104 26.51 5.19 13.04
N GLN A 105 25.35 5.61 13.56
CA GLN A 105 24.64 4.87 14.59
C GLN A 105 24.20 3.47 14.12
N ARG A 106 23.83 3.35 12.84
CA ARG A 106 23.42 2.06 12.23
C ARG A 106 24.65 1.20 11.86
N PHE A 107 25.73 1.84 11.50
CA PHE A 107 26.99 1.20 11.09
C PHE A 107 28.16 1.71 11.98
N PRO A 108 28.22 1.26 13.25
CA PRO A 108 29.21 1.80 14.23
C PRO A 108 30.66 1.66 13.78
N ASN A 109 30.98 0.63 13.00
CA ASN A 109 32.34 0.36 12.47
C ASN A 109 32.55 0.94 11.06
N GLY A 110 31.59 1.66 10.51
CA GLY A 110 31.70 2.25 9.18
C GLY A 110 32.69 3.41 9.15
N SER A 111 33.54 3.42 8.13
CA SER A 111 34.51 4.47 7.88
C SER A 111 33.90 5.65 7.11
N LEU A 112 34.66 6.76 7.00
CA LEU A 112 34.27 7.87 6.13
C LEU A 112 34.12 7.41 4.67
N GLN A 113 35.01 6.53 4.22
CA GLN A 113 34.98 6.00 2.86
C GLN A 113 33.72 5.16 2.62
N ASP A 114 33.27 4.40 3.61
CA ASP A 114 32.01 3.63 3.52
C ASP A 114 30.80 4.57 3.43
N TRP A 115 30.81 5.66 4.18
CA TRP A 115 29.76 6.68 4.09
C TRP A 115 29.71 7.34 2.70
N GLU A 116 30.87 7.71 2.14
CA GLU A 116 30.92 8.29 0.79
C GLU A 116 30.44 7.29 -0.27
N ALA A 117 30.80 6.01 -0.14
CA ALA A 117 30.30 4.94 -1.01
C ALA A 117 28.78 4.75 -0.87
N TYR A 118 28.24 4.82 0.35
CA TYR A 118 26.82 4.76 0.63
C TYR A 118 26.05 5.92 -0.02
N LYS A 119 26.58 7.14 0.08
CA LYS A 119 26.04 8.32 -0.60
C LYS A 119 26.11 8.21 -2.12
N ALA A 120 27.21 7.72 -2.66
CA ALA A 120 27.38 7.55 -4.10
C ALA A 120 26.35 6.59 -4.71
N GLN A 121 25.84 5.63 -3.92
CA GLN A 121 24.74 4.74 -4.31
C GLN A 121 23.34 5.37 -4.13
N GLY A 122 23.25 6.62 -3.67
CA GLY A 122 21.99 7.30 -3.41
C GLY A 122 21.19 6.76 -2.22
N LYS A 123 21.79 5.91 -1.37
CA LYS A 123 21.12 5.23 -0.28
C LYS A 123 20.78 6.12 0.92
N HIS A 124 21.43 7.28 1.03
CA HIS A 124 21.19 8.25 2.10
C HIS A 124 19.95 9.10 1.90
N THR A 125 19.35 9.09 0.70
CA THR A 125 18.24 9.95 0.31
C THR A 125 17.06 9.15 -0.24
N SER A 126 15.86 9.67 -0.07
CA SER A 126 14.62 9.11 -0.60
C SER A 126 14.44 9.31 -2.10
N PHE A 127 15.21 10.21 -2.75
CA PHE A 127 14.88 10.71 -4.09
C PHE A 127 15.61 10.03 -5.23
N VAL A 128 16.76 9.39 -4.98
CA VAL A 128 17.61 8.82 -6.06
C VAL A 128 17.09 7.47 -6.55
N ASN A 129 16.80 6.54 -5.65
CA ASN A 129 16.42 5.17 -5.97
C ASN A 129 14.89 4.91 -5.90
N MET A 130 14.10 5.96 -5.94
CA MET A 130 12.65 5.89 -5.82
C MET A 130 12.02 5.07 -6.96
N HIS A 131 11.06 4.23 -6.61
CA HIS A 131 10.29 3.51 -7.61
C HIS A 131 9.52 4.50 -8.52
N PRO A 132 9.56 4.34 -9.85
CA PRO A 132 8.95 5.30 -10.79
C PRO A 132 7.47 5.58 -10.52
N THR A 133 6.71 4.57 -10.12
CA THR A 133 5.29 4.72 -9.78
C THR A 133 5.07 5.65 -8.59
N ILE A 134 5.90 5.51 -7.53
CA ILE A 134 5.82 6.37 -6.33
C ILE A 134 6.16 7.82 -6.69
N GLY A 135 7.16 8.03 -7.53
CA GLY A 135 7.58 9.37 -7.96
C GLY A 135 6.57 10.12 -8.84
N LYS A 136 5.58 9.42 -9.42
CA LYS A 136 4.54 10.02 -10.29
C LYS A 136 3.27 10.43 -9.55
N ILE A 137 3.05 9.91 -8.34
CA ILE A 137 1.87 10.18 -7.55
C ILE A 137 2.11 11.42 -6.69
N ASN A 138 1.10 12.24 -6.47
CA ASN A 138 1.21 13.37 -5.53
C ASN A 138 1.23 12.84 -4.08
N TRP A 139 2.15 13.36 -3.26
CA TRP A 139 2.42 12.85 -1.92
C TRP A 139 1.65 13.59 -0.83
N VAL A 140 1.38 12.90 0.28
CA VAL A 140 1.04 13.54 1.56
C VAL A 140 2.34 13.74 2.36
N TYR A 141 2.55 14.91 2.92
CA TYR A 141 3.80 15.28 3.56
C TYR A 141 3.70 15.15 5.08
N PHE A 142 4.57 14.33 5.66
CA PHE A 142 4.66 14.06 7.10
C PHE A 142 6.07 14.29 7.66
N GLN A 143 6.82 15.21 7.09
CA GLN A 143 8.19 15.52 7.53
C GLN A 143 8.11 16.24 8.89
N GLU A 144 8.74 15.66 9.94
CA GLU A 144 8.59 16.11 11.33
C GLU A 144 8.96 17.58 11.55
N ASP A 145 10.00 18.08 10.86
CA ASP A 145 10.49 19.45 11.01
C ASP A 145 9.76 20.47 10.09
N LYS A 146 8.90 20.02 9.18
CA LYS A 146 8.31 20.87 8.14
C LYS A 146 6.79 20.86 8.13
N ASN A 147 6.16 19.81 8.62
CA ASN A 147 4.72 19.61 8.54
C ASN A 147 4.13 19.36 9.93
N ASP A 148 2.94 19.89 10.16
CA ASP A 148 2.14 19.54 11.32
C ASP A 148 1.50 18.17 11.10
N PHE A 149 1.72 17.24 12.04
CA PHE A 149 1.24 15.86 11.92
C PHE A 149 -0.29 15.78 11.85
N ASP A 150 -1.01 16.57 12.67
CA ASP A 150 -2.46 16.50 12.76
C ASP A 150 -3.13 17.03 11.49
N ASN A 151 -2.60 18.10 10.91
CA ASN A 151 -3.07 18.62 9.63
C ASN A 151 -2.84 17.62 8.50
N SER A 152 -1.65 17.02 8.43
CA SER A 152 -1.33 16.00 7.42
C SER A 152 -2.17 14.73 7.60
N LEU A 153 -2.47 14.36 8.84
CA LEU A 153 -3.37 13.25 9.15
C LEU A 153 -4.80 13.53 8.68
N GLU A 154 -5.30 14.74 8.88
CA GLU A 154 -6.63 15.15 8.40
C GLU A 154 -6.72 15.07 6.87
N ASP A 155 -5.70 15.56 6.17
CA ASP A 155 -5.60 15.44 4.71
C ASP A 155 -5.63 13.97 4.25
N LEU A 156 -4.88 13.12 4.93
CA LEU A 156 -4.86 11.68 4.64
C LEU A 156 -6.23 11.04 4.89
N ILE A 157 -6.88 11.34 6.01
CA ILE A 157 -8.21 10.79 6.34
C ILE A 157 -9.24 11.23 5.30
N ASN A 158 -9.22 12.49 4.89
CA ASN A 158 -10.09 13.01 3.84
C ASN A 158 -9.86 12.28 2.51
N LEU A 159 -8.59 12.05 2.15
CA LEU A 159 -8.22 11.29 0.96
C LEU A 159 -8.70 9.83 1.02
N LEU A 160 -8.58 9.17 2.17
CA LEU A 160 -9.06 7.80 2.37
C LEU A 160 -10.59 7.70 2.25
N GLY A 161 -11.32 8.74 2.66
CA GLY A 161 -12.78 8.84 2.51
C GLY A 161 -13.25 9.09 1.08
N LEU A 162 -12.38 9.66 0.24
CA LEU A 162 -12.75 9.99 -1.15
C LEU A 162 -12.96 8.72 -1.98
N HIS A 163 -14.15 8.58 -2.58
CA HIS A 163 -14.56 7.40 -3.37
C HIS A 163 -14.42 6.06 -2.63
N LYS A 164 -14.63 6.07 -1.31
CA LYS A 164 -14.45 4.91 -0.44
C LYS A 164 -15.20 3.67 -0.94
N ASP A 165 -16.47 3.81 -1.30
CA ASP A 165 -17.29 2.69 -1.76
C ASP A 165 -16.74 2.03 -3.03
N TYR A 166 -16.23 2.83 -3.97
CA TYR A 166 -15.61 2.31 -5.19
C TYR A 166 -14.34 1.51 -4.89
N VAL A 167 -13.50 2.02 -3.99
CA VAL A 167 -12.24 1.37 -3.59
C VAL A 167 -12.52 0.09 -2.81
N GLN A 168 -13.52 0.08 -1.93
CA GLN A 168 -13.95 -1.12 -1.22
C GLN A 168 -14.47 -2.21 -2.15
N GLN A 169 -15.25 -1.83 -3.17
CA GLN A 169 -15.70 -2.77 -4.20
C GLN A 169 -14.53 -3.32 -5.01
N HIS A 170 -13.54 -2.48 -5.36
CA HIS A 170 -12.30 -2.94 -5.99
C HIS A 170 -11.63 -4.04 -5.17
N THR A 171 -11.40 -3.82 -3.87
CA THR A 171 -10.78 -4.81 -2.97
C THR A 171 -11.62 -6.07 -2.84
N GLY A 172 -12.93 -5.93 -2.70
CA GLY A 172 -13.86 -7.05 -2.56
C GLY A 172 -13.86 -7.96 -3.81
N PHE A 173 -13.98 -7.38 -4.99
CA PHE A 173 -13.95 -8.13 -6.24
C PHE A 173 -12.56 -8.69 -6.56
N LEU A 174 -11.47 -7.97 -6.20
CA LEU A 174 -10.12 -8.49 -6.32
C LEU A 174 -9.94 -9.79 -5.53
N ASN A 175 -10.34 -9.80 -4.27
CA ASN A 175 -10.16 -11.00 -3.43
C ASN A 175 -10.95 -12.20 -3.94
N LYS A 176 -12.16 -11.99 -4.43
CA LYS A 176 -12.95 -13.05 -5.07
C LYS A 176 -12.30 -13.54 -6.37
N ALA A 177 -11.78 -12.63 -7.17
CA ALA A 177 -11.08 -12.96 -8.41
C ALA A 177 -9.79 -13.75 -8.14
N LEU A 178 -9.01 -13.37 -7.13
CA LEU A 178 -7.83 -14.10 -6.68
C LEU A 178 -8.17 -15.49 -6.15
N GLU A 179 -9.27 -15.63 -5.40
CA GLU A 179 -9.75 -16.92 -4.93
C GLU A 179 -10.14 -17.83 -6.10
N TRP A 180 -10.87 -17.28 -7.08
CA TRP A 180 -11.21 -17.99 -8.31
C TRP A 180 -9.96 -18.43 -9.09
N GLU A 181 -8.98 -17.56 -9.26
CA GLU A 181 -7.72 -17.87 -9.93
C GLU A 181 -6.95 -18.98 -9.20
N ARG A 182 -6.81 -18.90 -7.87
CA ARG A 182 -6.15 -19.92 -7.02
C ARG A 182 -6.85 -21.27 -7.06
N ASN A 183 -8.15 -21.29 -7.31
CA ASN A 183 -8.95 -22.49 -7.48
C ASN A 183 -9.12 -22.91 -8.96
N GLN A 184 -8.11 -22.63 -9.79
CA GLN A 184 -8.05 -23.06 -11.20
C GLN A 184 -9.24 -22.59 -12.03
N LYS A 185 -9.77 -21.42 -11.71
CA LYS A 185 -10.88 -20.76 -12.41
C LYS A 185 -12.16 -21.59 -12.49
N GLN A 186 -12.45 -22.39 -11.45
CA GLN A 186 -13.65 -23.21 -11.37
C GLN A 186 -14.92 -22.34 -11.33
N THR A 187 -15.96 -22.78 -12.03
CA THR A 187 -17.23 -22.05 -12.14
C THR A 187 -17.97 -21.87 -10.80
N SER A 188 -17.72 -22.75 -9.82
CA SER A 188 -18.29 -22.65 -8.47
C SER A 188 -17.85 -21.41 -7.67
N TYR A 189 -16.79 -20.75 -8.10
CA TYR A 189 -16.27 -19.51 -7.50
C TYR A 189 -16.72 -18.24 -8.22
N LEU A 190 -17.49 -18.36 -9.29
CA LEU A 190 -18.02 -17.21 -10.04
C LEU A 190 -19.11 -16.48 -9.26
N LEU A 191 -19.28 -15.20 -9.55
CA LEU A 191 -20.34 -14.38 -8.98
C LEU A 191 -21.72 -14.88 -9.42
N VAL A 192 -22.68 -14.84 -8.50
CA VAL A 192 -24.07 -15.25 -8.76
C VAL A 192 -25.07 -14.16 -8.33
N GLY A 193 -26.24 -14.17 -8.91
CA GLY A 193 -27.36 -13.32 -8.51
C GLY A 193 -27.02 -11.81 -8.54
N GLU A 194 -27.36 -11.11 -7.46
CA GLU A 194 -27.19 -9.66 -7.34
C GLU A 194 -25.73 -9.22 -7.37
N GLU A 195 -24.81 -10.03 -6.85
CA GLU A 195 -23.38 -9.69 -6.88
C GLU A 195 -22.84 -9.51 -8.30
N LYS A 196 -23.33 -10.32 -9.25
CA LYS A 196 -23.00 -10.17 -10.67
C LYS A 196 -23.38 -8.80 -11.19
N GLN A 197 -24.59 -8.34 -10.86
CA GLN A 197 -25.06 -7.03 -11.28
C GLN A 197 -24.27 -5.90 -10.64
N LEU A 198 -23.94 -6.02 -9.34
CA LEU A 198 -23.10 -5.05 -8.64
C LEU A 198 -21.72 -4.94 -9.28
N ALA A 199 -21.07 -6.07 -9.57
CA ALA A 199 -19.75 -6.10 -10.20
C ALA A 199 -19.79 -5.50 -11.63
N GLN A 200 -20.81 -5.80 -12.41
CA GLN A 200 -20.99 -5.23 -13.74
C GLN A 200 -21.20 -3.71 -13.67
N ASN A 201 -21.99 -3.23 -12.73
CA ASN A 201 -22.22 -1.80 -12.53
C ASN A 201 -20.93 -1.11 -12.08
N TRP A 202 -20.16 -1.71 -11.18
CA TRP A 202 -18.87 -1.18 -10.74
C TRP A 202 -17.88 -1.03 -11.92
N LEU A 203 -17.78 -2.01 -12.83
CA LEU A 203 -16.94 -1.92 -14.03
C LEU A 203 -17.35 -0.78 -14.97
N LYS A 204 -18.61 -0.34 -14.93
CA LYS A 204 -19.14 0.73 -15.79
C LYS A 204 -18.93 2.13 -15.22
N ILE A 205 -18.51 2.26 -13.95
CA ILE A 205 -18.25 3.57 -13.34
C ILE A 205 -17.15 4.29 -14.10
N ARG A 206 -17.40 5.58 -14.41
CA ARG A 206 -16.45 6.45 -15.11
C ARG A 206 -16.23 7.70 -14.28
N PHE A 207 -14.98 8.13 -14.24
CA PHE A 207 -14.54 9.36 -13.59
C PHE A 207 -14.26 10.40 -14.67
N CYS A 208 -15.27 11.22 -15.02
CA CYS A 208 -15.23 12.06 -16.24
C CYS A 208 -14.28 13.26 -16.11
N GLU A 209 -14.08 13.80 -14.92
CA GLU A 209 -13.29 15.02 -14.67
C GLU A 209 -12.10 14.83 -13.73
N GLN A 210 -11.96 13.62 -13.19
CA GLN A 210 -10.92 13.29 -12.22
C GLN A 210 -10.25 11.97 -12.57
N GLN A 211 -9.00 11.84 -12.18
CA GLN A 211 -8.33 10.55 -12.22
C GLN A 211 -9.02 9.59 -11.24
N PRO A 212 -9.35 8.35 -11.65
CA PRO A 212 -9.93 7.37 -10.73
C PRO A 212 -8.96 7.06 -9.59
N PRO A 213 -9.46 6.76 -8.37
CA PRO A 213 -8.62 6.41 -7.23
C PRO A 213 -7.79 5.13 -7.47
N CYS A 214 -8.36 4.21 -8.21
CA CYS A 214 -7.73 2.99 -8.74
C CYS A 214 -8.55 2.50 -9.94
N VAL A 215 -8.00 1.57 -10.71
CA VAL A 215 -8.68 0.99 -11.87
C VAL A 215 -8.85 -0.51 -11.72
N PRO A 216 -9.86 -1.13 -12.35
CA PRO A 216 -9.95 -2.59 -12.39
C PRO A 216 -8.68 -3.21 -12.98
N SER A 217 -8.19 -4.30 -12.40
CA SER A 217 -7.12 -5.09 -12.98
C SER A 217 -7.66 -6.01 -14.09
N ASP A 218 -6.75 -6.57 -14.90
CA ASP A 218 -7.13 -7.56 -15.91
C ASP A 218 -7.87 -8.76 -15.29
N LEU A 219 -7.44 -9.18 -14.09
CA LEU A 219 -8.09 -10.27 -13.36
C LEU A 219 -9.52 -9.92 -12.94
N HIS A 220 -9.80 -8.67 -12.52
CA HIS A 220 -11.16 -8.21 -12.28
C HIS A 220 -12.02 -8.34 -13.54
N CYS A 221 -11.51 -7.84 -14.66
CA CYS A 221 -12.23 -7.84 -15.92
C CYS A 221 -12.52 -9.26 -16.41
N GLU A 222 -11.53 -10.14 -16.32
CA GLU A 222 -11.69 -11.56 -16.67
C GLU A 222 -12.73 -12.24 -15.78
N TYR A 223 -12.57 -12.12 -14.47
CA TYR A 223 -13.45 -12.75 -13.48
C TYR A 223 -14.91 -12.33 -13.62
N ILE A 224 -15.16 -11.02 -13.72
CA ILE A 224 -16.51 -10.48 -13.86
C ILE A 224 -17.11 -10.88 -15.20
N THR A 225 -16.32 -10.85 -16.28
CA THR A 225 -16.77 -11.27 -17.61
C THR A 225 -17.17 -12.75 -17.62
N GLU A 226 -16.36 -13.63 -17.05
CA GLU A 226 -16.69 -15.06 -16.95
C GLU A 226 -17.92 -15.29 -16.05
N SER A 227 -18.08 -14.53 -14.97
CA SER A 227 -19.28 -14.60 -14.13
C SER A 227 -20.55 -14.20 -14.89
N ILE A 228 -20.46 -13.24 -15.81
CA ILE A 228 -21.61 -12.81 -16.62
C ILE A 228 -21.97 -13.87 -17.68
N LYS A 229 -21.00 -14.50 -18.32
CA LYS A 229 -21.21 -15.52 -19.36
C LYS A 229 -21.84 -16.81 -18.82
N ASN A 230 -21.50 -17.20 -17.61
CA ASN A 230 -21.90 -18.48 -16.99
C ASN A 230 -23.14 -18.37 -16.09
N GLY A 231 -23.93 -17.38 -16.24
CA GLY A 231 -25.20 -17.15 -15.54
C GLY A 231 -26.26 -16.75 -16.49
#